data_e339701b8559c85d768d0f790465c470
#
_entry.id   e339701b8559c85d768d0f790465c470
#
_cell.length_a   1.000
_cell.length_b   1.000
_cell.length_c   1.000
_cell.angle_alpha   90.00
_cell.angle_beta   90.00
_cell.angle_gamma   90.00
#
_symmetry.space_group_name_H-M   'P 1'
#
loop_
_entity.id
_entity.type
_entity.pdbx_description
1 polymer ?
#
loop_
_entity_poly.entity_id
_entity_poly.type
_entity_poly.pdbx_seq_one_letter_code
_entity_poly.pdbx_strand_id
1 'polypeptide(L)'
;ETALAEFTPTEYNIILQTATSFQEVLGRRMKKVPALQGQVVANLFFEPSTRTRNSFELAAKRLSADTLNFAPGTSSLTKGETIFDTAMTYLAMGTDMMVIRHRNAGVPAAIASAMEQNGHRVRVLNAGDGQHEHPSQALLDLFTICKLLNSTEPRIELLETKKIAIVGDILHSRVARSNIWSLTASGAEAVSYKHLRAHET
;
A
#
# COMPACT_ATOMS: atom_id res chain seq x y z
N GLU A 1 -5.87 -1.63 6.66
CA GLU A 1 -6.53 -2.03 5.40
C GLU A 1 -5.61 -2.93 4.58
N THR A 2 -6.10 -4.08 4.18
CA THR A 2 -5.27 -5.14 3.60
C THR A 2 -5.59 -5.43 2.13
N ALA A 3 -6.75 -4.98 1.62
CA ALA A 3 -7.17 -5.21 0.24
C ALA A 3 -7.99 -4.02 -0.33
N LEU A 4 -7.81 -3.69 -1.62
CA LEU A 4 -8.56 -2.63 -2.31
C LEU A 4 -9.94 -3.08 -2.77
N ALA A 5 -10.18 -4.39 -2.87
CA ALA A 5 -11.47 -4.94 -3.25
C ALA A 5 -12.63 -4.54 -2.29
N GLU A 6 -12.28 -4.17 -1.06
CA GLU A 6 -13.23 -3.80 -0.01
C GLU A 6 -13.53 -2.30 0.04
N PHE A 7 -12.79 -1.48 -0.74
CA PHE A 7 -12.94 -0.03 -0.73
C PHE A 7 -14.19 0.43 -1.47
N THR A 8 -14.92 1.31 -0.83
CA THR A 8 -16.03 2.05 -1.46
C THR A 8 -15.50 3.23 -2.30
N PRO A 9 -16.28 3.71 -3.29
CA PRO A 9 -15.94 4.94 -4.03
C PRO A 9 -15.65 6.14 -3.12
N THR A 10 -16.38 6.27 -2.03
CA THR A 10 -16.18 7.35 -1.05
C THR A 10 -14.80 7.27 -0.39
N GLU A 11 -14.34 6.08 -0.01
CA GLU A 11 -13.03 5.86 0.61
C GLU A 11 -11.89 6.16 -0.37
N TYR A 12 -12.03 5.76 -1.65
CA TYR A 12 -11.09 6.15 -2.69
C TYR A 12 -10.98 7.68 -2.79
N ASN A 13 -12.11 8.40 -2.84
CA ASN A 13 -12.11 9.85 -2.94
C ASN A 13 -11.48 10.53 -1.72
N ILE A 14 -11.74 10.03 -0.51
CA ILE A 14 -11.07 10.52 0.72
C ILE A 14 -9.56 10.41 0.59
N ILE A 15 -9.05 9.27 0.09
CA ILE A 15 -7.62 9.06 -0.10
C ILE A 15 -7.05 10.00 -1.16
N LEU A 16 -7.71 10.17 -2.31
CA LEU A 16 -7.28 11.05 -3.39
C LEU A 16 -7.23 12.53 -2.94
N GLN A 17 -8.24 13.00 -2.21
CA GLN A 17 -8.30 14.34 -1.66
C GLN A 17 -7.22 14.57 -0.60
N THR A 18 -7.03 13.59 0.29
CA THR A 18 -5.96 13.64 1.30
C THR A 18 -4.58 13.69 0.64
N ALA A 19 -4.34 12.88 -0.39
CA ALA A 19 -3.10 12.89 -1.15
C ALA A 19 -2.84 14.25 -1.83
N THR A 20 -3.90 14.89 -2.35
CA THR A 20 -3.81 16.24 -2.92
C THR A 20 -3.37 17.26 -1.87
N SER A 21 -3.97 17.23 -0.68
CA SER A 21 -3.60 18.13 0.42
C SER A 21 -2.14 17.91 0.86
N PHE A 22 -1.69 16.66 0.93
CA PHE A 22 -0.30 16.34 1.25
C PHE A 22 0.70 16.74 0.14
N GLN A 23 0.28 16.82 -1.10
CA GLN A 23 1.11 17.34 -2.19
C GLN A 23 1.55 18.78 -1.93
N GLU A 24 0.66 19.62 -1.39
CA GLU A 24 0.98 20.99 -0.99
C GLU A 24 2.03 21.04 0.13
N VAL A 25 1.92 20.13 1.11
CA VAL A 25 2.90 19.99 2.19
C VAL A 25 4.29 19.65 1.64
N LEU A 26 4.37 18.83 0.59
CA LEU A 26 5.63 18.46 -0.04
C LEU A 26 6.30 19.64 -0.75
N GLY A 27 5.58 20.67 -1.16
CA GLY A 27 6.10 21.91 -1.72
C GLY A 27 6.68 22.87 -0.68
N ARG A 28 6.41 22.68 0.62
CA ARG A 28 6.88 23.57 1.68
C ARG A 28 8.35 23.31 2.03
N ARG A 29 9.01 24.32 2.60
CA ARG A 29 10.37 24.16 3.15
C ARG A 29 10.39 23.09 4.26
N MET A 30 9.42 23.12 5.17
CA MET A 30 9.20 22.10 6.21
C MET A 30 8.16 21.10 5.69
N LYS A 31 8.63 19.94 5.30
CA LYS A 31 7.79 18.84 4.73
C LYS A 31 7.31 17.89 5.83
N LYS A 32 6.97 18.40 7.00
CA LYS A 32 6.48 17.65 8.15
C LYS A 32 5.16 18.21 8.67
N VAL A 33 4.28 17.32 9.10
CA VAL A 33 3.03 17.63 9.79
C VAL A 33 2.88 16.70 11.00
N PRO A 34 2.26 17.13 12.11
CA PRO A 34 2.20 16.36 13.37
C PRO A 34 1.05 15.33 13.38
N ALA A 35 0.61 14.84 12.22
CA ALA A 35 -0.59 13.98 12.11
C ALA A 35 -0.45 12.62 12.84
N LEU A 36 0.77 12.09 12.94
CA LEU A 36 1.08 10.84 13.66
C LEU A 36 2.10 11.06 14.77
N GLN A 37 2.19 12.28 15.33
CA GLN A 37 3.10 12.57 16.43
C GLN A 37 2.79 11.70 17.64
N GLY A 38 3.83 11.04 18.20
CA GLY A 38 3.70 10.11 19.32
C GLY A 38 3.20 8.72 18.94
N GLN A 39 2.98 8.43 17.66
CA GLN A 39 2.69 7.09 17.18
C GLN A 39 3.95 6.41 16.64
N VAL A 40 3.97 5.08 16.73
CA VAL A 40 5.06 4.23 16.25
C VAL A 40 4.60 3.42 15.04
N VAL A 41 5.33 3.54 13.93
CA VAL A 41 5.11 2.79 12.70
C VAL A 41 6.21 1.76 12.50
N ALA A 42 5.87 0.48 12.47
CA ALA A 42 6.81 -0.61 12.19
C ALA A 42 6.74 -1.05 10.73
N ASN A 43 7.87 -0.99 10.02
CA ASN A 43 8.00 -1.49 8.64
C ASN A 43 8.51 -2.93 8.67
N LEU A 44 7.61 -3.90 8.52
CA LEU A 44 7.87 -5.34 8.57
C LEU A 44 7.98 -5.91 7.15
N PHE A 45 9.16 -5.77 6.56
CA PHE A 45 9.44 -6.20 5.19
C PHE A 45 10.15 -7.55 5.18
N PHE A 46 9.41 -8.62 4.95
CA PHE A 46 9.92 -10.01 4.87
C PHE A 46 10.44 -10.38 3.48
N GLU A 47 10.24 -9.52 2.49
CA GLU A 47 10.89 -9.62 1.18
C GLU A 47 11.60 -8.31 0.82
N PRO A 48 12.69 -8.36 0.04
CA PRO A 48 13.42 -7.15 -0.36
C PRO A 48 12.55 -6.17 -1.15
N SER A 49 12.53 -4.92 -0.73
CA SER A 49 11.88 -3.83 -1.47
C SER A 49 12.41 -2.48 -1.00
N THR A 50 13.39 -1.95 -1.71
CA THR A 50 14.01 -0.67 -1.35
C THR A 50 13.04 0.50 -1.51
N ARG A 51 12.38 0.59 -2.66
CA ARG A 51 11.47 1.71 -2.96
C ARG A 51 10.28 1.76 -2.00
N THR A 52 9.53 0.66 -1.88
CA THR A 52 8.32 0.62 -1.05
C THR A 52 8.65 0.85 0.41
N ARG A 53 9.69 0.19 0.96
CA ARG A 53 10.10 0.40 2.35
C ARG A 53 10.44 1.86 2.63
N ASN A 54 11.31 2.45 1.80
CA ASN A 54 11.73 3.83 2.00
C ASN A 54 10.58 4.83 1.82
N SER A 55 9.61 4.56 0.94
CA SER A 55 8.44 5.43 0.77
C SER A 55 7.55 5.43 2.02
N PHE A 56 7.26 4.27 2.60
CA PHE A 56 6.50 4.19 3.86
C PHE A 56 7.26 4.79 5.04
N GLU A 57 8.55 4.51 5.17
CA GLU A 57 9.39 5.09 6.22
C GLU A 57 9.41 6.63 6.12
N LEU A 58 9.63 7.16 4.92
CA LEU A 58 9.64 8.60 4.70
C LEU A 58 8.27 9.23 4.93
N ALA A 59 7.18 8.57 4.55
CA ALA A 59 5.82 9.02 4.83
C ALA A 59 5.56 9.11 6.34
N ALA A 60 5.88 8.07 7.10
CA ALA A 60 5.74 8.05 8.56
C ALA A 60 6.53 9.19 9.21
N LYS A 61 7.80 9.39 8.84
CA LYS A 61 8.64 10.48 9.33
C LYS A 61 8.11 11.87 8.99
N ARG A 62 7.50 12.04 7.81
CA ARG A 62 6.86 13.30 7.40
C ARG A 62 5.56 13.58 8.15
N LEU A 63 4.89 12.53 8.62
CA LEU A 63 3.74 12.62 9.51
C LEU A 63 4.12 12.73 11.00
N SER A 64 5.42 12.81 11.30
CA SER A 64 6.02 12.93 12.66
C SER A 64 5.85 11.67 13.52
N ALA A 65 5.69 10.50 12.92
CA ALA A 65 5.75 9.23 13.63
C ALA A 65 7.19 8.79 13.90
N ASP A 66 7.37 8.01 14.95
CA ASP A 66 8.57 7.20 15.15
C ASP A 66 8.54 5.97 14.27
N THR A 67 9.70 5.51 13.78
CA THR A 67 9.76 4.39 12.86
C THR A 67 10.64 3.26 13.36
N LEU A 68 10.14 2.04 13.31
CA LEU A 68 10.88 0.81 13.52
C LEU A 68 11.00 0.05 12.19
N ASN A 69 12.17 -0.48 11.91
CA ASN A 69 12.43 -1.23 10.68
C ASN A 69 12.89 -2.64 10.99
N PHE A 70 12.20 -3.62 10.40
CA PHE A 70 12.57 -5.02 10.46
C PHE A 70 13.58 -5.36 9.36
N ALA A 71 14.67 -6.02 9.73
CA ALA A 71 15.72 -6.49 8.83
C ALA A 71 15.80 -8.04 8.85
N PRO A 72 15.29 -8.74 7.83
CA PRO A 72 15.20 -10.21 7.82
C PRO A 72 16.54 -10.94 8.00
N GLY A 73 17.62 -10.39 7.47
CA GLY A 73 18.95 -11.02 7.49
C GLY A 73 19.65 -11.02 8.85
N THR A 74 19.18 -10.22 9.81
CA THR A 74 19.76 -10.11 11.15
C THR A 74 18.76 -10.44 12.26
N SER A 75 17.58 -10.89 11.89
CA SER A 75 16.48 -11.11 12.82
C SER A 75 16.40 -12.56 13.34
N SER A 76 15.65 -12.75 14.42
CA SER A 76 15.36 -14.04 15.06
C SER A 76 14.55 -15.02 14.18
N LEU A 77 14.01 -14.60 13.02
CA LEU A 77 13.42 -15.48 12.01
C LEU A 77 14.37 -16.60 11.58
N THR A 78 15.69 -16.34 11.54
CA THR A 78 16.71 -17.36 11.28
C THR A 78 16.77 -18.44 12.36
N LYS A 79 16.14 -18.21 13.51
CA LYS A 79 16.07 -19.12 14.67
C LYS A 79 14.72 -19.86 14.77
N GLY A 80 13.86 -19.80 13.74
CA GLY A 80 12.56 -20.48 13.72
C GLY A 80 11.39 -19.69 14.31
N GLU A 81 11.56 -18.39 14.55
CA GLU A 81 10.46 -17.49 14.96
C GLU A 81 9.43 -17.35 13.84
N THR A 82 8.14 -17.35 14.19
CA THR A 82 7.08 -17.16 13.21
C THR A 82 6.89 -15.68 12.88
N ILE A 83 6.21 -15.39 11.75
CA ILE A 83 5.86 -14.02 11.37
C ILE A 83 4.96 -13.39 12.43
N PHE A 84 4.07 -14.19 13.05
CA PHE A 84 3.20 -13.72 14.12
C PHE A 84 4.00 -13.36 15.37
N ASP A 85 4.97 -14.17 15.78
CA ASP A 85 5.85 -13.86 16.93
C ASP A 85 6.62 -12.57 16.70
N THR A 86 7.12 -12.36 15.49
CA THR A 86 7.75 -11.09 15.09
C THR A 86 6.78 -9.93 15.24
N ALA A 87 5.54 -10.06 14.73
CA ALA A 87 4.52 -9.00 14.85
C ALA A 87 4.18 -8.71 16.33
N MET A 88 4.05 -9.75 17.17
CA MET A 88 3.82 -9.60 18.61
C MET A 88 4.99 -8.91 19.33
N THR A 89 6.22 -9.20 18.91
CA THR A 89 7.41 -8.52 19.46
C THR A 89 7.35 -7.00 19.17
N TYR A 90 7.04 -6.62 17.93
CA TYR A 90 6.88 -5.21 17.57
C TYR A 90 5.69 -4.54 18.27
N LEU A 91 4.59 -5.28 18.45
CA LEU A 91 3.46 -4.80 19.24
C LEU A 91 3.87 -4.49 20.69
N ALA A 92 4.64 -5.38 21.32
CA ALA A 92 5.16 -5.19 22.68
C ALA A 92 6.12 -3.98 22.80
N MET A 93 6.73 -3.55 21.69
CA MET A 93 7.53 -2.32 21.60
C MET A 93 6.67 -1.05 21.47
N GLY A 94 5.34 -1.16 21.52
CA GLY A 94 4.42 -0.01 21.44
C GLY A 94 4.07 0.41 20.02
N THR A 95 4.10 -0.51 19.06
CA THR A 95 3.72 -0.21 17.66
C THR A 95 2.23 0.04 17.53
N ASP A 96 1.85 1.19 16.93
CA ASP A 96 0.47 1.58 16.62
C ASP A 96 0.05 1.15 15.21
N MET A 97 1.02 1.04 14.31
CA MET A 97 0.78 0.69 12.90
C MET A 97 1.89 -0.21 12.36
N MET A 98 1.51 -1.28 11.68
CA MET A 98 2.41 -2.20 10.99
C MET A 98 2.24 -2.10 9.50
N VAL A 99 3.33 -1.84 8.77
CA VAL A 99 3.39 -1.88 7.29
C VAL A 99 4.04 -3.19 6.90
N ILE A 100 3.27 -4.12 6.37
CA ILE A 100 3.70 -5.50 6.16
C ILE A 100 3.85 -5.79 4.66
N ARG A 101 5.02 -6.31 4.29
CA ARG A 101 5.28 -6.85 2.97
C ARG A 101 5.80 -8.28 3.06
N HIS A 102 5.15 -9.19 2.34
CA HIS A 102 5.47 -10.62 2.37
C HIS A 102 5.37 -11.27 0.99
N ARG A 103 6.16 -12.34 0.76
CA ARG A 103 6.12 -13.11 -0.49
C ARG A 103 4.86 -13.97 -0.67
N ASN A 104 4.20 -14.34 0.43
CA ASN A 104 2.97 -15.13 0.40
C ASN A 104 1.76 -14.21 0.48
N ALA A 105 0.75 -14.49 -0.33
CA ALA A 105 -0.53 -13.81 -0.33
C ALA A 105 -1.27 -14.00 1.01
N GLY A 106 -2.03 -12.97 1.42
CA GLY A 106 -2.89 -13.01 2.59
C GLY A 106 -2.20 -12.82 3.94
N VAL A 107 -0.87 -12.77 4.00
CA VAL A 107 -0.14 -12.61 5.28
C VAL A 107 -0.50 -11.33 6.02
N PRO A 108 -0.56 -10.13 5.39
CA PRO A 108 -0.99 -8.91 6.09
C PRO A 108 -2.41 -9.04 6.68
N ALA A 109 -3.34 -9.62 5.93
CA ALA A 109 -4.72 -9.85 6.40
C ALA A 109 -4.78 -10.84 7.56
N ALA A 110 -4.02 -11.94 7.50
CA ALA A 110 -3.94 -12.90 8.58
C ALA A 110 -3.39 -12.28 9.88
N ILE A 111 -2.35 -11.45 9.78
CA ILE A 111 -1.81 -10.70 10.93
C ILE A 111 -2.86 -9.73 11.48
N ALA A 112 -3.54 -8.95 10.62
CA ALA A 112 -4.59 -8.02 11.04
C ALA A 112 -5.70 -8.74 11.81
N SER A 113 -6.22 -9.85 11.27
CA SER A 113 -7.26 -10.66 11.91
C SER A 113 -6.81 -11.26 13.24
N ALA A 114 -5.57 -11.76 13.30
CA ALA A 114 -5.02 -12.32 14.54
C ALA A 114 -4.84 -11.24 15.61
N MET A 115 -4.42 -10.03 15.26
CA MET A 115 -4.32 -8.90 16.19
C MET A 115 -5.70 -8.52 16.74
N GLU A 116 -6.70 -8.40 15.86
CA GLU A 116 -8.07 -8.08 16.25
C GLU A 116 -8.69 -9.15 17.18
N GLN A 117 -8.54 -10.43 16.84
CA GLN A 117 -9.04 -11.55 17.66
C GLN A 117 -8.42 -11.58 19.06
N ASN A 118 -7.18 -11.14 19.21
CA ASN A 118 -6.50 -11.03 20.50
C ASN A 118 -6.73 -9.66 21.19
N GLY A 119 -7.63 -8.83 20.70
CA GLY A 119 -8.00 -7.55 21.30
C GLY A 119 -6.97 -6.43 21.16
N HIS A 120 -6.00 -6.58 20.25
CA HIS A 120 -4.95 -5.58 20.00
C HIS A 120 -5.43 -4.52 19.00
N ARG A 121 -5.23 -3.25 19.35
CA ARG A 121 -5.62 -2.09 18.51
C ARG A 121 -4.47 -1.60 17.63
N VAL A 122 -3.85 -2.49 16.88
CA VAL A 122 -2.80 -2.12 15.92
C VAL A 122 -3.38 -2.08 14.50
N ARG A 123 -3.00 -1.08 13.72
CA ARG A 123 -3.42 -0.97 12.32
C ARG A 123 -2.43 -1.70 11.43
N VAL A 124 -2.93 -2.45 10.45
CA VAL A 124 -2.09 -3.16 9.49
C VAL A 124 -2.31 -2.60 8.09
N LEU A 125 -1.21 -2.24 7.41
CA LEU A 125 -1.18 -1.82 6.01
C LEU A 125 -0.45 -2.88 5.17
N ASN A 126 -1.05 -3.26 4.05
CA ASN A 126 -0.45 -4.15 3.07
C ASN A 126 0.48 -3.36 2.13
N ALA A 127 1.79 -3.64 2.20
CA ALA A 127 2.81 -3.06 1.31
C ALA A 127 3.22 -4.00 0.16
N GLY A 128 2.38 -4.99 -0.13
CA GLY A 128 2.52 -6.00 -1.17
C GLY A 128 2.66 -7.41 -0.61
N ASP A 129 1.75 -8.30 -1.01
CA ASP A 129 1.68 -9.67 -0.55
C ASP A 129 1.62 -10.67 -1.72
N GLY A 130 2.72 -11.35 -1.95
CA GLY A 130 2.83 -12.36 -3.01
C GLY A 130 2.46 -11.81 -4.39
N GLN A 131 1.60 -12.55 -5.09
CA GLN A 131 0.99 -12.14 -6.35
C GLN A 131 -0.43 -11.59 -6.16
N HIS A 132 -0.86 -11.35 -4.91
CA HIS A 132 -2.22 -10.96 -4.58
C HIS A 132 -2.45 -9.45 -4.80
N GLU A 133 -1.93 -8.59 -3.92
CA GLU A 133 -2.17 -7.14 -4.03
C GLU A 133 -0.93 -6.29 -3.69
N HIS A 134 -0.96 -5.06 -4.19
CA HIS A 134 -0.09 -3.95 -3.78
C HIS A 134 -0.93 -2.67 -3.69
N PRO A 135 -1.75 -2.52 -2.64
CA PRO A 135 -2.76 -1.45 -2.56
C PRO A 135 -2.19 -0.05 -2.75
N SER A 136 -1.10 0.27 -2.06
CA SER A 136 -0.48 1.60 -2.14
C SER A 136 0.03 1.95 -3.54
N GLN A 137 0.45 0.97 -4.34
CA GLN A 137 0.87 1.23 -5.73
C GLN A 137 -0.34 1.53 -6.62
N ALA A 138 -1.42 0.77 -6.50
CA ALA A 138 -2.63 1.03 -7.28
C ALA A 138 -3.27 2.38 -6.90
N LEU A 139 -3.26 2.76 -5.62
CA LEU A 139 -3.70 4.09 -5.19
C LEU A 139 -2.82 5.21 -5.76
N LEU A 140 -1.51 4.99 -5.88
CA LEU A 140 -0.59 5.92 -6.51
C LEU A 140 -0.88 6.07 -8.02
N ASP A 141 -1.10 4.95 -8.70
CA ASP A 141 -1.44 4.93 -10.13
C ASP A 141 -2.78 5.64 -10.37
N LEU A 142 -3.80 5.30 -9.56
CA LEU A 142 -5.12 5.94 -9.60
C LEU A 142 -5.04 7.45 -9.37
N PHE A 143 -4.28 7.88 -8.34
CA PHE A 143 -4.06 9.30 -8.07
C PHE A 143 -3.40 10.00 -9.25
N THR A 144 -2.40 9.37 -9.86
CA THR A 144 -1.70 9.93 -11.02
C THR A 144 -2.63 10.11 -12.20
N ILE A 145 -3.46 9.11 -12.52
CA ILE A 145 -4.42 9.17 -13.62
C ILE A 145 -5.47 10.26 -13.36
N CYS A 146 -6.06 10.29 -12.16
CA CYS A 146 -7.06 11.29 -11.81
C CYS A 146 -6.47 12.73 -11.85
N LYS A 147 -5.22 12.92 -11.41
CA LYS A 147 -4.52 14.21 -11.47
C LYS A 147 -4.22 14.66 -12.90
N LEU A 148 -3.98 13.74 -13.81
CA LEU A 148 -3.81 14.08 -15.23
C LEU A 148 -5.12 14.52 -15.88
N LEU A 149 -6.25 13.98 -15.43
CA LEU A 149 -7.58 14.35 -15.93
C LEU A 149 -8.11 15.64 -15.29
N ASN A 150 -7.89 15.82 -14.00
CA ASN A 150 -8.22 17.04 -13.26
C ASN A 150 -7.16 17.30 -12.18
N SER A 151 -6.32 18.30 -12.40
CA SER A 151 -5.18 18.59 -11.51
C SER A 151 -5.58 19.18 -10.16
N THR A 152 -6.75 19.78 -10.04
CA THR A 152 -7.21 20.45 -8.82
C THR A 152 -8.09 19.55 -7.95
N GLU A 153 -8.92 18.72 -8.57
CA GLU A 153 -9.90 17.88 -7.89
C GLU A 153 -9.86 16.44 -8.43
N PRO A 154 -8.83 15.66 -8.10
CA PRO A 154 -8.75 14.26 -8.51
C PRO A 154 -9.79 13.43 -7.74
N ARG A 155 -10.64 12.72 -8.48
CA ARG A 155 -11.64 11.80 -7.93
C ARG A 155 -11.92 10.66 -8.91
N ILE A 156 -12.41 9.55 -8.41
CA ILE A 156 -12.53 8.32 -9.21
C ILE A 156 -13.61 8.41 -10.27
N GLU A 157 -14.63 9.24 -10.08
CA GLU A 157 -15.72 9.46 -11.06
C GLU A 157 -15.20 10.06 -12.38
N LEU A 158 -14.00 10.66 -12.40
CA LEU A 158 -13.35 11.11 -13.64
C LEU A 158 -13.01 9.95 -14.58
N LEU A 159 -12.99 8.73 -14.08
CA LEU A 159 -12.67 7.52 -14.82
C LEU A 159 -13.92 6.80 -15.34
N GLU A 160 -15.12 7.23 -14.95
CA GLU A 160 -16.37 6.68 -15.49
C GLU A 160 -16.31 6.63 -17.03
N THR A 161 -16.72 5.51 -17.60
CA THR A 161 -16.70 5.28 -19.04
C THR A 161 -15.32 5.34 -19.75
N LYS A 162 -14.23 5.59 -19.02
CA LYS A 162 -12.89 5.59 -19.61
C LYS A 162 -12.41 4.16 -19.87
N LYS A 163 -11.71 3.97 -21.01
CA LYS A 163 -11.03 2.71 -21.30
C LYS A 163 -9.56 2.83 -20.91
N ILE A 164 -9.12 1.97 -20.02
CA ILE A 164 -7.74 1.94 -19.51
C ILE A 164 -7.13 0.58 -19.81
N ALA A 165 -6.07 0.58 -20.61
CA ALA A 165 -5.36 -0.63 -20.96
C ALA A 165 -4.22 -0.91 -19.98
N ILE A 166 -4.20 -2.11 -19.40
CA ILE A 166 -3.08 -2.63 -18.63
C ILE A 166 -2.31 -3.59 -19.54
N VAL A 167 -1.08 -3.23 -19.89
CA VAL A 167 -0.24 -3.98 -20.84
C VAL A 167 0.95 -4.61 -20.14
N GLY A 168 1.16 -5.91 -20.30
CA GLY A 168 2.29 -6.64 -19.75
C GLY A 168 1.94 -8.00 -19.17
N ASP A 169 2.76 -8.48 -18.23
CA ASP A 169 2.52 -9.75 -17.53
C ASP A 169 1.47 -9.58 -16.42
N ILE A 170 0.20 -9.61 -16.81
CA ILE A 170 -0.93 -9.45 -15.91
C ILE A 170 -1.03 -10.60 -14.91
N LEU A 171 -0.64 -11.81 -15.33
CA LEU A 171 -0.80 -13.02 -14.51
C LEU A 171 0.05 -12.97 -13.23
N HIS A 172 1.28 -12.46 -13.33
CA HIS A 172 2.24 -12.44 -12.22
C HIS A 172 2.37 -11.05 -11.56
N SER A 173 1.63 -10.05 -12.06
CA SER A 173 1.69 -8.69 -11.53
C SER A 173 0.61 -8.43 -10.48
N ARG A 174 1.01 -8.39 -9.20
CA ARG A 174 0.13 -7.91 -8.11
C ARG A 174 -0.34 -6.48 -8.30
N VAL A 175 0.47 -5.63 -8.94
CA VAL A 175 0.09 -4.24 -9.25
C VAL A 175 -1.04 -4.20 -10.26
N ALA A 176 -0.97 -5.00 -11.33
CA ALA A 176 -2.06 -5.11 -12.30
C ALA A 176 -3.37 -5.57 -11.65
N ARG A 177 -3.31 -6.54 -10.73
CA ARG A 177 -4.49 -7.01 -9.99
C ARG A 177 -5.11 -5.90 -9.14
N SER A 178 -4.30 -5.20 -8.35
CA SER A 178 -4.78 -4.08 -7.53
C SER A 178 -5.33 -2.94 -8.40
N ASN A 179 -4.72 -2.66 -9.56
CA ASN A 179 -5.24 -1.68 -10.51
C ASN A 179 -6.59 -2.10 -11.11
N ILE A 180 -6.80 -3.39 -11.39
CA ILE A 180 -8.11 -3.87 -11.85
C ILE A 180 -9.20 -3.55 -10.80
N TRP A 181 -8.95 -3.80 -9.52
CA TRP A 181 -9.91 -3.47 -8.46
C TRP A 181 -10.23 -1.98 -8.40
N SER A 182 -9.21 -1.13 -8.34
CA SER A 182 -9.40 0.33 -8.26
C SER A 182 -10.10 0.91 -9.50
N LEU A 183 -9.75 0.43 -10.69
CA LEU A 183 -10.38 0.86 -11.95
C LEU A 183 -11.83 0.36 -12.07
N THR A 184 -12.12 -0.87 -11.65
CA THR A 184 -13.49 -1.39 -11.62
C THR A 184 -14.34 -0.58 -10.65
N ALA A 185 -13.84 -0.27 -9.46
CA ALA A 185 -14.54 0.56 -8.47
C ALA A 185 -14.82 1.98 -8.98
N SER A 186 -14.01 2.51 -9.91
CA SER A 186 -14.18 3.83 -10.52
C SER A 186 -15.19 3.85 -11.69
N GLY A 187 -15.74 2.71 -12.09
CA GLY A 187 -16.59 2.61 -13.29
C GLY A 187 -15.83 2.67 -14.62
N ALA A 188 -14.49 2.55 -14.59
CA ALA A 188 -13.68 2.44 -15.80
C ALA A 188 -13.77 1.07 -16.43
N GLU A 189 -13.65 1.01 -17.75
CA GLU A 189 -13.44 -0.25 -18.48
C GLU A 189 -11.96 -0.62 -18.47
N ALA A 190 -11.56 -1.51 -17.56
CA ALA A 190 -10.18 -2.01 -17.51
C ALA A 190 -9.99 -3.13 -18.54
N VAL A 191 -9.10 -2.93 -19.50
CA VAL A 191 -8.78 -3.91 -20.54
C VAL A 191 -7.35 -4.41 -20.33
N SER A 192 -7.20 -5.73 -20.17
CA SER A 192 -5.88 -6.34 -19.97
C SER A 192 -5.39 -6.96 -21.29
N TYR A 193 -4.17 -6.61 -21.71
CA TYR A 193 -3.48 -7.21 -22.83
C TYR A 193 -2.32 -8.08 -22.35
N LYS A 194 -2.50 -9.39 -22.49
CA LYS A 194 -1.45 -10.37 -22.21
C LYS A 194 -0.60 -10.54 -23.46
N HIS A 195 0.67 -10.11 -23.38
CA HIS A 195 1.70 -10.23 -24.41
C HIS A 195 1.40 -9.65 -25.81
N LEU A 196 2.06 -8.55 -26.11
CA LEU A 196 2.62 -8.38 -27.44
C LEU A 196 3.82 -9.34 -27.52
N ARG A 197 3.68 -10.52 -28.09
CA ARG A 197 4.82 -11.29 -28.55
C ARG A 197 5.56 -10.40 -29.55
N ALA A 198 6.80 -10.03 -29.24
CA ALA A 198 7.71 -9.58 -30.27
C ALA A 198 7.75 -10.71 -31.30
N HIS A 199 7.29 -10.46 -32.53
CA HIS A 199 7.58 -11.36 -33.62
C HIS A 199 9.10 -11.29 -33.76
N GLU A 200 9.76 -12.39 -33.43
CA GLU A 200 11.14 -12.62 -33.84
C GLU A 200 11.12 -12.67 -35.37
N THR A 201 11.68 -11.61 -35.98
CA THR A 201 12.04 -11.58 -37.41
C THR A 201 13.42 -12.16 -37.56
#